data_d88daf9ac6c471f9fe59cc365b36e20b
#
_entry.id   d88daf9ac6c471f9fe59cc365b36e20b
#
_cell.length_a   1.000
_cell.length_b   1.000
_cell.length_c   1.000
_cell.angle_alpha   90.00
_cell.angle_beta   90.00
_cell.angle_gamma   90.00
#
_symmetry.space_group_name_H-M   'P 1'
#
loop_
_entity.id
_entity.type
_entity.pdbx_description
1 polymer ?
#
loop_
_entity_poly.entity_id
_entity_poly.type
_entity_poly.pdbx_seq_one_letter_code
_entity_poly.pdbx_strand_id
1 'polypeptide(L)'
;MMRCGLLGEKLGHSYSPAIHAQLADYAYGLYEVAPEDLPAFLTGGDFDALNVTIPYKKAVIPYCAELSPIARRLGSVNVLVRRADGTLYGDNADAFGFEYLVRHSGIDVAGQKALVLGNGGASATIQAVLEQLGARVTVISRHGPDNYDNLDRHADARVIVNTTPVGMYPNTGRAAVDLRQFPQCAGVLDIVYNPARTALLLQAESLGIPCAGGLYMLVAQAKRSCEVFTDTVIDDAEILRIHRLLRQEMENIVLIGMPGSGKSTIAALLAERLHRPVLDSDAQVVETAGMSIPDIFSAGGEDAFRARETA
;
A
#
# COMPACT_ATOMS: atom_id res chain seq x y z
N MET A 1 -21.52 -16.43 -12.73
CA MET A 1 -20.31 -15.63 -12.57
C MET A 1 -20.00 -15.58 -11.07
N MET A 2 -18.79 -15.90 -10.68
CA MET A 2 -18.34 -15.89 -9.27
C MET A 2 -18.41 -14.47 -8.71
N ARG A 3 -18.89 -14.31 -7.47
CA ARG A 3 -19.03 -13.02 -6.78
C ARG A 3 -17.96 -12.91 -5.71
N CYS A 4 -16.97 -12.13 -6.01
CA CYS A 4 -15.85 -11.86 -5.11
C CYS A 4 -15.90 -10.42 -4.61
N GLY A 5 -15.08 -10.08 -3.64
CA GLY A 5 -14.94 -8.70 -3.21
C GLY A 5 -14.04 -8.48 -2.02
N LEU A 6 -13.97 -7.24 -1.59
CA LEU A 6 -13.26 -6.80 -0.39
C LEU A 6 -14.26 -6.51 0.72
N LEU A 7 -14.09 -7.17 1.86
CA LEU A 7 -14.86 -6.96 3.08
C LEU A 7 -14.10 -6.09 4.06
N GLY A 8 -14.71 -5.01 4.51
CA GLY A 8 -14.20 -4.13 5.55
C GLY A 8 -15.30 -3.27 6.18
N GLU A 9 -14.98 -2.49 7.19
CA GLU A 9 -15.94 -1.56 7.80
C GLU A 9 -16.08 -0.29 6.96
N LYS A 10 -14.95 0.25 6.47
CA LYS A 10 -14.86 1.41 5.56
C LYS A 10 -13.75 1.16 4.57
N LEU A 11 -14.07 1.20 3.30
CA LEU A 11 -13.15 0.77 2.25
C LEU A 11 -12.57 1.93 1.42
N GLY A 12 -13.24 3.10 1.42
CA GLY A 12 -12.77 4.29 0.71
C GLY A 12 -12.31 3.97 -0.73
N HIS A 13 -11.16 4.51 -1.13
CA HIS A 13 -10.55 4.20 -2.42
C HIS A 13 -9.64 2.97 -2.29
N SER A 14 -10.05 1.86 -2.92
CA SER A 14 -9.28 0.61 -2.95
C SER A 14 -8.84 0.28 -4.37
N TYR A 15 -7.58 -0.12 -4.55
CA TYR A 15 -7.06 -0.65 -5.81
C TYR A 15 -7.44 -2.12 -6.05
N SER A 16 -7.98 -2.81 -5.05
CA SER A 16 -8.33 -4.25 -5.18
C SER A 16 -9.22 -4.54 -6.38
N PRO A 17 -10.32 -3.79 -6.66
CA PRO A 17 -11.14 -4.05 -7.83
C PRO A 17 -10.36 -3.96 -9.15
N ALA A 18 -9.51 -2.93 -9.31
CA ALA A 18 -8.71 -2.75 -10.51
C ALA A 18 -7.68 -3.88 -10.70
N ILE A 19 -7.08 -4.35 -9.61
CA ILE A 19 -6.11 -5.46 -9.63
C ILE A 19 -6.82 -6.77 -9.99
N HIS A 20 -7.93 -7.07 -9.32
CA HIS A 20 -8.67 -8.32 -9.55
C HIS A 20 -9.27 -8.40 -10.95
N ALA A 21 -9.70 -7.27 -11.53
CA ALA A 21 -10.13 -7.20 -12.94
C ALA A 21 -9.01 -7.55 -13.96
N GLN A 22 -7.75 -7.45 -13.56
CA GLN A 22 -6.60 -7.86 -14.38
C GLN A 22 -6.22 -9.34 -14.23
N LEU A 23 -6.72 -10.01 -13.19
CA LEU A 23 -6.32 -11.36 -12.80
C LEU A 23 -7.30 -12.43 -13.27
N ALA A 24 -8.62 -12.16 -13.23
CA ALA A 24 -9.62 -13.13 -13.63
C ALA A 24 -10.97 -12.46 -13.96
N ASP A 25 -11.81 -13.20 -14.68
CA ASP A 25 -13.17 -12.78 -15.07
C ASP A 25 -14.19 -13.21 -14.01
N TYR A 26 -14.30 -12.41 -12.94
CA TYR A 26 -15.34 -12.50 -11.93
C TYR A 26 -15.80 -11.11 -11.47
N ALA A 27 -16.99 -11.00 -10.92
CA ALA A 27 -17.45 -9.75 -10.31
C ALA A 27 -16.68 -9.50 -9.00
N TYR A 28 -16.05 -8.30 -8.85
CA TYR A 28 -15.35 -7.93 -7.62
C TYR A 28 -15.94 -6.65 -7.04
N GLY A 29 -16.66 -6.79 -5.92
CA GLY A 29 -17.34 -5.70 -5.22
C GLY A 29 -16.61 -5.19 -3.98
N LEU A 30 -17.12 -4.10 -3.42
CA LEU A 30 -16.72 -3.59 -2.12
C LEU A 30 -17.88 -3.81 -1.15
N TYR A 31 -17.63 -4.54 -0.06
CA TYR A 31 -18.61 -4.86 0.97
C TYR A 31 -18.26 -4.10 2.24
N GLU A 32 -18.87 -2.93 2.41
CA GLU A 32 -18.80 -2.16 3.66
C GLU A 32 -19.88 -2.70 4.60
N VAL A 33 -19.45 -3.34 5.67
CA VAL A 33 -20.33 -4.02 6.64
C VAL A 33 -20.02 -3.50 8.03
N ALA A 34 -21.03 -3.10 8.78
CA ALA A 34 -20.85 -2.68 10.16
C ALA A 34 -20.51 -3.88 11.07
N PRO A 35 -19.77 -3.69 12.18
CA PRO A 35 -19.37 -4.79 13.06
C PRO A 35 -20.54 -5.65 13.57
N GLU A 36 -21.68 -5.05 13.85
CA GLU A 36 -22.90 -5.72 14.30
C GLU A 36 -23.54 -6.61 13.22
N ASP A 37 -23.37 -6.26 11.94
CA ASP A 37 -23.95 -6.97 10.80
C ASP A 37 -23.00 -8.07 10.28
N LEU A 38 -21.75 -8.11 10.69
CA LEU A 38 -20.76 -9.06 10.21
C LEU A 38 -21.19 -10.52 10.36
N PRO A 39 -21.78 -10.97 11.49
CA PRO A 39 -22.25 -12.35 11.63
C PRO A 39 -23.30 -12.74 10.60
N ALA A 40 -24.30 -11.88 10.39
CA ALA A 40 -25.37 -12.12 9.41
C ALA A 40 -24.83 -12.14 7.99
N PHE A 41 -23.93 -11.24 7.66
CA PHE A 41 -23.27 -11.18 6.35
C PHE A 41 -22.44 -12.44 6.06
N LEU A 42 -21.65 -12.93 7.01
CA LEU A 42 -20.80 -14.12 6.82
C LEU A 42 -21.62 -15.40 6.69
N THR A 43 -22.78 -15.51 7.35
CA THR A 43 -23.64 -16.71 7.33
C THR A 43 -24.61 -16.72 6.15
N GLY A 44 -25.18 -15.57 5.80
CA GLY A 44 -26.24 -15.47 4.79
C GLY A 44 -25.91 -14.60 3.57
N GLY A 45 -24.74 -13.95 3.55
CA GLY A 45 -24.35 -13.02 2.49
C GLY A 45 -24.12 -13.71 1.15
N ASP A 46 -24.40 -12.97 0.09
CA ASP A 46 -24.33 -13.43 -1.29
C ASP A 46 -22.94 -13.18 -1.89
N PHE A 47 -21.98 -14.02 -1.51
CA PHE A 47 -20.60 -14.02 -2.01
C PHE A 47 -20.06 -15.44 -2.12
N ASP A 48 -19.12 -15.64 -3.04
CA ASP A 48 -18.38 -16.89 -3.21
C ASP A 48 -16.99 -16.81 -2.57
N ALA A 49 -16.31 -15.67 -2.70
CA ALA A 49 -15.01 -15.45 -2.05
C ALA A 49 -14.76 -13.96 -1.70
N LEU A 50 -14.01 -13.71 -0.65
CA LEU A 50 -13.72 -12.37 -0.16
C LEU A 50 -12.25 -12.19 0.22
N ASN A 51 -11.68 -11.04 -0.14
CA ASN A 51 -10.61 -10.48 0.65
C ASN A 51 -11.18 -9.82 1.90
N VAL A 52 -10.43 -9.87 3.00
CA VAL A 52 -10.84 -9.28 4.28
C VAL A 52 -9.79 -8.28 4.73
N THR A 53 -10.24 -7.06 5.06
CA THR A 53 -9.36 -6.03 5.60
C THR A 53 -9.78 -5.60 7.01
N ILE A 54 -9.18 -4.53 7.50
CA ILE A 54 -9.44 -3.96 8.83
C ILE A 54 -10.93 -3.59 8.96
N PRO A 55 -11.57 -3.88 10.11
CA PRO A 55 -11.00 -4.49 11.33
C PRO A 55 -11.18 -6.02 11.40
N TYR A 56 -11.62 -6.68 10.34
CA TYR A 56 -12.25 -8.00 10.38
C TYR A 56 -11.32 -9.20 10.27
N LYS A 57 -10.01 -9.02 9.99
CA LYS A 57 -9.05 -10.13 9.76
C LYS A 57 -8.99 -11.17 10.88
N LYS A 58 -9.30 -10.78 12.13
CA LYS A 58 -9.42 -11.71 13.26
C LYS A 58 -10.86 -12.09 13.53
N ALA A 59 -11.81 -11.18 13.34
CA ALA A 59 -13.22 -11.37 13.64
C ALA A 59 -13.88 -12.46 12.79
N VAL A 60 -13.36 -12.71 11.56
CA VAL A 60 -13.89 -13.74 10.67
C VAL A 60 -13.44 -15.16 11.01
N ILE A 61 -12.39 -15.33 11.82
CA ILE A 61 -11.82 -16.64 12.17
C ILE A 61 -12.86 -17.61 12.76
N PRO A 62 -13.73 -17.22 13.72
CA PRO A 62 -14.72 -18.12 14.32
C PRO A 62 -15.75 -18.67 13.32
N TYR A 63 -15.89 -18.03 12.15
CA TYR A 63 -16.83 -18.45 11.10
C TYR A 63 -16.20 -19.40 10.09
N CYS A 64 -14.88 -19.62 10.13
CA CYS A 64 -14.17 -20.52 9.25
C CYS A 64 -14.23 -21.95 9.80
N ALA A 65 -14.76 -22.89 9.03
CA ALA A 65 -14.72 -24.31 9.36
C ALA A 65 -13.30 -24.87 9.27
N GLU A 66 -12.47 -24.27 8.42
CA GLU A 66 -11.06 -24.63 8.25
C GLU A 66 -10.21 -23.38 7.97
N LEU A 67 -8.98 -23.42 8.48
CA LEU A 67 -7.97 -22.41 8.23
C LEU A 67 -6.74 -23.03 7.56
N SER A 68 -6.16 -22.32 6.62
CA SER A 68 -4.84 -22.68 6.10
C SER A 68 -3.79 -22.73 7.22
N PRO A 69 -2.68 -23.46 7.05
CA PRO A 69 -1.60 -23.49 8.02
C PRO A 69 -1.07 -22.10 8.37
N ILE A 70 -0.94 -21.22 7.35
CA ILE A 70 -0.44 -19.86 7.53
C ILE A 70 -1.47 -18.99 8.30
N ALA A 71 -2.74 -19.02 7.93
CA ALA A 71 -3.78 -18.26 8.63
C ALA A 71 -3.90 -18.65 10.09
N ARG A 72 -3.80 -19.97 10.38
CA ARG A 72 -3.82 -20.51 11.75
C ARG A 72 -2.61 -20.04 12.56
N ARG A 73 -1.41 -20.11 11.97
CA ARG A 73 -0.16 -19.65 12.61
C ARG A 73 -0.21 -18.15 12.93
N LEU A 74 -0.73 -17.34 12.02
CA LEU A 74 -0.79 -15.89 12.15
C LEU A 74 -1.97 -15.42 13.02
N GLY A 75 -3.00 -16.25 13.21
CA GLY A 75 -4.25 -15.82 13.84
C GLY A 75 -4.91 -14.66 13.07
N SER A 76 -4.80 -14.67 11.74
CA SER A 76 -5.27 -13.59 10.86
C SER A 76 -5.70 -14.17 9.51
N VAL A 77 -6.89 -13.83 9.07
CA VAL A 77 -7.48 -14.22 7.78
C VAL A 77 -7.71 -12.98 6.94
N ASN A 78 -7.19 -12.96 5.71
CA ASN A 78 -7.52 -11.92 4.73
C ASN A 78 -8.08 -12.47 3.43
N VAL A 79 -8.32 -13.80 3.37
CA VAL A 79 -8.96 -14.51 2.26
C VAL A 79 -10.01 -15.44 2.83
N LEU A 80 -11.24 -15.34 2.35
CA LEU A 80 -12.35 -16.25 2.64
C LEU A 80 -12.86 -16.88 1.36
N VAL A 81 -13.13 -18.18 1.37
CA VAL A 81 -13.78 -18.89 0.26
C VAL A 81 -14.94 -19.69 0.80
N ARG A 82 -16.11 -19.53 0.20
CA ARG A 82 -17.28 -20.34 0.49
C ARG A 82 -17.20 -21.65 -0.29
N ARG A 83 -17.19 -22.75 0.42
CA ARG A 83 -17.17 -24.10 -0.18
C ARG A 83 -18.55 -24.51 -0.67
N ALA A 84 -18.62 -25.57 -1.46
CA ALA A 84 -19.86 -26.11 -2.01
C ALA A 84 -20.87 -26.57 -0.91
N ASP A 85 -20.38 -26.95 0.26
CA ASP A 85 -21.19 -27.31 1.43
C ASP A 85 -21.66 -26.09 2.25
N GLY A 86 -21.32 -24.87 1.80
CA GLY A 86 -21.67 -23.62 2.47
C GLY A 86 -20.70 -23.19 3.56
N THR A 87 -19.74 -24.02 3.95
CA THR A 87 -18.73 -23.67 4.96
C THR A 87 -17.71 -22.67 4.41
N LEU A 88 -17.06 -21.92 5.32
CA LEU A 88 -16.02 -20.96 4.97
C LEU A 88 -14.62 -21.56 5.22
N TYR A 89 -13.75 -21.41 4.25
CA TYR A 89 -12.32 -21.63 4.34
C TYR A 89 -11.61 -20.30 4.49
N GLY A 90 -10.66 -20.20 5.44
CA GLY A 90 -9.87 -18.99 5.70
C GLY A 90 -8.39 -19.16 5.35
N ASP A 91 -7.84 -18.21 4.61
CA ASP A 91 -6.41 -18.15 4.27
C ASP A 91 -5.81 -16.76 4.53
N ASN A 92 -4.48 -16.64 4.36
CA ASN A 92 -3.77 -15.38 4.50
C ASN A 92 -2.79 -15.17 3.34
N ALA A 93 -3.17 -14.32 2.40
CA ALA A 93 -2.37 -13.95 1.24
C ALA A 93 -1.37 -12.80 1.53
N ASP A 94 -1.52 -12.04 2.64
CA ASP A 94 -0.58 -10.98 3.01
C ASP A 94 0.84 -11.54 3.23
N ALA A 95 0.94 -12.75 3.78
CA ALA A 95 2.23 -13.40 3.99
C ALA A 95 2.96 -13.64 2.68
N PHE A 96 2.26 -14.18 1.66
CA PHE A 96 2.81 -14.34 0.31
C PHE A 96 3.19 -12.98 -0.28
N GLY A 97 2.32 -11.99 -0.15
CA GLY A 97 2.56 -10.64 -0.68
C GLY A 97 3.82 -10.00 -0.11
N PHE A 98 4.02 -10.10 1.20
CA PHE A 98 5.20 -9.54 1.85
C PHE A 98 6.47 -10.36 1.55
N GLU A 99 6.39 -11.68 1.53
CA GLU A 99 7.52 -12.51 1.10
C GLU A 99 7.98 -12.18 -0.32
N TYR A 100 7.01 -11.97 -1.24
CA TYR A 100 7.30 -11.53 -2.59
C TYR A 100 8.01 -10.16 -2.61
N LEU A 101 7.53 -9.19 -1.83
CA LEU A 101 8.16 -7.87 -1.69
C LEU A 101 9.62 -8.00 -1.24
N VAL A 102 9.90 -8.79 -0.19
CA VAL A 102 11.27 -9.03 0.31
C VAL A 102 12.15 -9.63 -0.79
N ARG A 103 11.72 -10.72 -1.42
CA ARG A 103 12.49 -11.40 -2.47
C ARG A 103 12.74 -10.51 -3.68
N HIS A 104 11.73 -9.78 -4.11
CA HIS A 104 11.82 -8.88 -5.27
C HIS A 104 12.71 -7.65 -5.00
N SER A 105 12.75 -7.16 -3.77
CA SER A 105 13.60 -6.03 -3.40
C SER A 105 15.11 -6.33 -3.47
N GLY A 106 15.49 -7.61 -3.45
CA GLY A 106 16.87 -8.05 -3.35
C GLY A 106 17.55 -7.76 -2.01
N ILE A 107 16.79 -7.30 -1.01
CA ILE A 107 17.30 -7.03 0.34
C ILE A 107 17.47 -8.36 1.08
N ASP A 108 18.72 -8.66 1.46
CA ASP A 108 19.01 -9.83 2.28
C ASP A 108 18.59 -9.57 3.74
N VAL A 109 17.66 -10.38 4.22
CA VAL A 109 17.14 -10.30 5.59
C VAL A 109 17.67 -11.44 6.49
N ALA A 110 18.27 -12.49 5.90
CA ALA A 110 18.69 -13.67 6.65
C ALA A 110 19.82 -13.33 7.64
N GLY A 111 19.63 -13.68 8.92
CA GLY A 111 20.56 -13.36 9.99
C GLY A 111 20.63 -11.87 10.39
N GLN A 112 19.91 -11.00 9.70
CA GLN A 112 19.95 -9.56 9.94
C GLN A 112 19.00 -9.16 11.09
N LYS A 113 19.35 -8.05 11.77
CA LYS A 113 18.44 -7.40 12.71
C LYS A 113 17.46 -6.52 11.92
N ALA A 114 16.19 -6.87 11.95
CA ALA A 114 15.10 -6.16 11.30
C ALA A 114 14.24 -5.42 12.32
N LEU A 115 14.06 -4.12 12.14
CA LEU A 115 13.11 -3.32 12.93
C LEU A 115 11.80 -3.24 12.17
N VAL A 116 10.72 -3.74 12.79
CA VAL A 116 9.36 -3.60 12.29
C VAL A 116 8.71 -2.43 13.02
N LEU A 117 8.45 -1.36 12.30
CA LEU A 117 7.85 -0.14 12.84
C LEU A 117 6.32 -0.30 12.87
N GLY A 118 5.75 -0.30 14.07
CA GLY A 118 4.32 -0.51 14.31
C GLY A 118 3.97 -1.92 14.75
N ASN A 119 2.86 -2.04 15.48
CA ASN A 119 2.31 -3.31 16.00
C ASN A 119 0.85 -3.52 15.57
N GLY A 120 0.44 -2.95 14.42
CA GLY A 120 -0.90 -3.07 13.85
C GLY A 120 -1.18 -4.42 13.19
N GLY A 121 -2.31 -4.51 12.49
CA GLY A 121 -2.81 -5.77 11.90
C GLY A 121 -1.88 -6.44 10.89
N ALA A 122 -1.12 -5.68 10.10
CA ALA A 122 -0.15 -6.24 9.15
C ALA A 122 1.17 -6.64 9.83
N SER A 123 1.52 -5.98 10.95
CA SER A 123 2.81 -6.16 11.62
C SER A 123 3.07 -7.61 12.03
N ALA A 124 2.08 -8.31 12.59
CA ALA A 124 2.23 -9.71 13.01
C ALA A 124 2.54 -10.64 11.82
N THR A 125 1.91 -10.44 10.68
CA THR A 125 2.20 -11.18 9.45
C THR A 125 3.63 -10.92 8.97
N ILE A 126 4.04 -9.66 8.97
CA ILE A 126 5.37 -9.24 8.53
C ILE A 126 6.48 -9.79 9.43
N GLN A 127 6.28 -9.75 10.76
CA GLN A 127 7.18 -10.37 11.72
C GLN A 127 7.37 -11.86 11.43
N ALA A 128 6.26 -12.60 11.30
CA ALA A 128 6.31 -14.05 11.06
C ALA A 128 7.00 -14.41 9.74
N VAL A 129 6.83 -13.60 8.68
CA VAL A 129 7.52 -13.81 7.40
C VAL A 129 9.01 -13.50 7.53
N LEU A 130 9.38 -12.38 8.17
CA LEU A 130 10.80 -12.03 8.39
C LEU A 130 11.52 -13.09 9.21
N GLU A 131 10.89 -13.59 10.29
CA GLU A 131 11.43 -14.68 11.10
C GLU A 131 11.58 -15.98 10.30
N GLN A 132 10.60 -16.31 9.46
CA GLN A 132 10.67 -17.46 8.55
C GLN A 132 11.82 -17.34 7.55
N LEU A 133 12.13 -16.11 7.10
CA LEU A 133 13.25 -15.80 6.23
C LEU A 133 14.58 -15.69 6.98
N GLY A 134 14.58 -15.94 8.30
CA GLY A 134 15.76 -15.98 9.14
C GLY A 134 16.21 -14.65 9.74
N ALA A 135 15.39 -13.60 9.67
CA ALA A 135 15.69 -12.33 10.31
C ALA A 135 15.51 -12.40 11.84
N ARG A 136 16.25 -11.56 12.56
CA ARG A 136 16.04 -11.29 14.00
C ARG A 136 15.16 -10.06 14.14
N VAL A 137 13.89 -10.27 14.45
CA VAL A 137 12.88 -9.20 14.44
C VAL A 137 12.81 -8.49 15.78
N THR A 138 12.78 -7.15 15.76
CA THR A 138 12.43 -6.30 16.89
C THR A 138 11.29 -5.36 16.45
N VAL A 139 10.24 -5.27 17.25
CA VAL A 139 9.09 -4.42 16.97
C VAL A 139 9.23 -3.11 17.72
N ILE A 140 9.17 -2.02 16.96
CA ILE A 140 9.13 -0.67 17.50
C ILE A 140 7.67 -0.20 17.54
N SER A 141 7.15 0.10 18.71
CA SER A 141 5.78 0.57 18.87
C SER A 141 5.70 1.77 19.80
N ARG A 142 4.56 2.47 19.80
CA ARG A 142 4.37 3.64 20.70
C ARG A 142 4.38 3.29 22.18
N HIS A 143 3.99 2.07 22.49
CA HIS A 143 3.87 1.57 23.87
C HIS A 143 4.47 0.18 23.93
N GLY A 144 5.70 0.07 24.42
CA GLY A 144 6.42 -1.18 24.49
C GLY A 144 7.84 -0.99 25.04
N PRO A 145 8.56 -2.08 25.29
CA PRO A 145 9.95 -2.01 25.76
C PRO A 145 10.87 -1.38 24.73
N ASP A 146 10.61 -1.65 23.44
CA ASP A 146 11.28 -1.04 22.30
C ASP A 146 10.29 -0.08 21.61
N ASN A 147 10.64 1.20 21.64
CA ASN A 147 9.75 2.27 21.18
C ASN A 147 10.54 3.41 20.50
N TYR A 148 9.84 4.43 20.06
CA TYR A 148 10.45 5.54 19.32
C TYR A 148 11.35 6.44 20.18
N ASP A 149 11.30 6.34 21.51
CA ASP A 149 12.12 7.14 22.43
C ASP A 149 13.48 6.48 22.72
N ASN A 150 13.67 5.19 22.35
CA ASN A 150 14.89 4.43 22.62
C ASN A 150 15.47 3.74 21.39
N LEU A 151 15.30 4.35 20.21
CA LEU A 151 15.82 3.84 18.94
C LEU A 151 17.35 3.73 18.89
N ASP A 152 18.06 4.49 19.72
CA ASP A 152 19.52 4.43 19.89
C ASP A 152 20.02 3.02 20.26
N ARG A 153 19.22 2.24 20.99
CA ARG A 153 19.51 0.82 21.33
C ARG A 153 19.54 -0.10 20.11
N HIS A 154 19.05 0.40 18.99
CA HIS A 154 18.87 -0.36 17.75
C HIS A 154 19.63 0.24 16.58
N ALA A 155 20.63 1.09 16.84
CA ALA A 155 21.46 1.72 15.79
C ALA A 155 22.21 0.69 14.90
N ASP A 156 22.32 -0.56 15.35
CA ASP A 156 22.87 -1.72 14.63
C ASP A 156 21.86 -2.40 13.68
N ALA A 157 20.65 -1.87 13.56
CA ALA A 157 19.64 -2.44 12.67
C ALA A 157 20.09 -2.39 11.20
N ARG A 158 19.88 -3.51 10.51
CA ARG A 158 20.27 -3.68 9.10
C ARG A 158 19.08 -3.54 8.15
N VAL A 159 17.88 -3.86 8.61
CA VAL A 159 16.66 -3.77 7.81
C VAL A 159 15.60 -3.00 8.59
N ILE A 160 14.94 -2.06 7.93
CA ILE A 160 13.84 -1.28 8.50
C ILE A 160 12.58 -1.55 7.69
N VAL A 161 11.50 -1.95 8.35
CA VAL A 161 10.21 -2.26 7.72
C VAL A 161 9.12 -1.39 8.33
N ASN A 162 8.59 -0.46 7.55
CA ASN A 162 7.44 0.34 7.98
C ASN A 162 6.13 -0.43 7.79
N THR A 163 5.43 -0.67 8.89
CA THR A 163 4.08 -1.26 8.92
C THR A 163 3.03 -0.30 9.50
N THR A 164 3.43 0.97 9.68
CA THR A 164 2.54 2.03 10.15
C THR A 164 1.90 2.77 8.97
N PRO A 165 0.81 3.54 9.18
CA PRO A 165 0.27 4.42 8.17
C PRO A 165 1.05 5.73 8.01
N VAL A 166 2.20 5.91 8.68
CA VAL A 166 3.00 7.14 8.56
C VAL A 166 3.55 7.27 7.15
N GLY A 167 3.33 8.41 6.53
CA GLY A 167 3.71 8.68 5.15
C GLY A 167 2.67 8.31 4.10
N MET A 168 1.55 7.68 4.50
CA MET A 168 0.44 7.35 3.62
C MET A 168 -0.41 8.60 3.29
N TYR A 169 -0.91 8.68 2.07
CA TYR A 169 -1.85 9.73 1.67
C TYR A 169 -3.12 9.73 2.56
N PRO A 170 -3.68 10.90 2.94
CA PRO A 170 -3.26 12.26 2.55
C PRO A 170 -2.10 12.84 3.39
N ASN A 171 -1.69 12.17 4.48
CA ASN A 171 -0.67 12.68 5.42
C ASN A 171 0.76 12.31 4.96
N THR A 172 1.11 12.69 3.73
CA THR A 172 2.42 12.45 3.13
C THR A 172 3.53 13.32 3.74
N GLY A 173 4.77 13.12 3.31
CA GLY A 173 5.90 13.97 3.72
C GLY A 173 6.49 13.67 5.11
N ARG A 174 5.97 12.66 5.82
CA ARG A 174 6.50 12.21 7.12
C ARG A 174 7.08 10.82 7.00
N ALA A 175 8.23 10.59 7.64
CA ALA A 175 8.81 9.27 7.86
C ALA A 175 8.61 8.84 9.31
N ALA A 176 8.46 7.52 9.53
CA ALA A 176 8.27 6.99 10.88
C ALA A 176 9.55 7.07 11.73
N VAL A 177 10.72 7.07 11.09
CA VAL A 177 12.05 7.23 11.70
C VAL A 177 12.96 8.02 10.78
N ASP A 178 14.05 8.55 11.34
CA ASP A 178 15.16 9.11 10.56
C ASP A 178 16.20 8.01 10.32
N LEU A 179 16.43 7.62 9.05
CA LEU A 179 17.34 6.55 8.68
C LEU A 179 18.81 6.84 9.04
N ARG A 180 19.17 8.11 9.24
CA ARG A 180 20.52 8.50 9.71
C ARG A 180 20.85 7.99 11.11
N GLN A 181 19.84 7.60 11.90
CA GLN A 181 20.02 6.96 13.21
C GLN A 181 20.49 5.51 13.09
N PHE A 182 20.46 4.92 11.89
CA PHE A 182 20.79 3.52 11.63
C PHE A 182 21.94 3.41 10.62
N PRO A 183 23.18 3.70 11.02
CA PRO A 183 24.32 3.78 10.09
C PRO A 183 24.66 2.46 9.42
N GLN A 184 24.15 1.33 9.93
CA GLN A 184 24.31 0.01 9.34
C GLN A 184 23.14 -0.44 8.48
N CYS A 185 22.12 0.42 8.28
CA CYS A 185 20.94 0.09 7.49
C CYS A 185 21.33 -0.26 6.06
N ALA A 186 20.98 -1.47 5.62
CA ALA A 186 21.27 -2.02 4.31
C ALA A 186 19.99 -2.26 3.48
N GLY A 187 18.82 -2.03 4.05
CA GLY A 187 17.56 -2.18 3.33
C GLY A 187 16.37 -1.57 4.05
N VAL A 188 15.45 -0.99 3.27
CA VAL A 188 14.21 -0.39 3.76
C VAL A 188 13.02 -0.93 2.97
N LEU A 189 12.03 -1.44 3.69
CA LEU A 189 10.76 -1.90 3.13
C LEU A 189 9.63 -1.05 3.72
N ASP A 190 8.72 -0.60 2.89
CA ASP A 190 7.54 0.15 3.32
C ASP A 190 6.28 -0.50 2.76
N ILE A 191 5.34 -0.94 3.59
CA ILE A 191 4.09 -1.52 3.09
C ILE A 191 3.08 -0.48 2.62
N VAL A 192 3.35 0.80 2.85
CA VAL A 192 2.57 1.87 2.23
C VAL A 192 2.78 1.85 0.72
N TYR A 193 1.70 1.92 -0.04
CA TYR A 193 1.72 1.91 -1.50
C TYR A 193 1.22 3.22 -2.12
N ASN A 194 0.55 4.05 -1.35
CA ASN A 194 0.08 5.38 -1.79
C ASN A 194 0.52 6.44 -0.76
N PRO A 195 1.48 7.32 -1.10
CA PRO A 195 2.15 7.44 -2.39
C PRO A 195 3.11 6.27 -2.68
N ALA A 196 3.46 6.08 -3.95
CA ALA A 196 4.42 5.05 -4.37
C ALA A 196 5.82 5.25 -3.78
N ARG A 197 6.20 6.50 -3.49
CA ARG A 197 7.46 6.91 -2.84
C ARG A 197 7.14 7.70 -1.58
N THR A 198 7.13 7.03 -0.44
CA THR A 198 6.95 7.67 0.88
C THR A 198 8.18 8.48 1.28
N ALA A 199 8.04 9.37 2.25
CA ALA A 199 9.18 10.12 2.78
C ALA A 199 10.31 9.20 3.30
N LEU A 200 9.96 8.03 3.85
CA LEU A 200 10.92 7.02 4.29
C LEU A 200 11.71 6.44 3.10
N LEU A 201 11.03 6.08 2.01
CA LEU A 201 11.69 5.57 0.80
C LEU A 201 12.53 6.64 0.12
N LEU A 202 12.06 7.89 0.04
CA LEU A 202 12.85 9.02 -0.48
C LEU A 202 14.11 9.26 0.33
N GLN A 203 14.03 9.11 1.66
CA GLN A 203 15.21 9.20 2.52
C GLN A 203 16.18 8.05 2.25
N ALA A 204 15.70 6.82 2.11
CA ALA A 204 16.53 5.66 1.75
C ALA A 204 17.26 5.88 0.42
N GLU A 205 16.54 6.32 -0.62
CA GLU A 205 17.12 6.66 -1.94
C GLU A 205 18.20 7.71 -1.83
N SER A 206 17.97 8.79 -1.05
CA SER A 206 18.95 9.87 -0.87
C SER A 206 20.24 9.42 -0.15
N LEU A 207 20.13 8.37 0.67
CA LEU A 207 21.24 7.74 1.38
C LEU A 207 21.87 6.57 0.61
N GLY A 208 21.38 6.26 -0.59
CA GLY A 208 21.83 5.11 -1.38
C GLY A 208 21.49 3.76 -0.77
N ILE A 209 20.48 3.69 0.10
CA ILE A 209 20.03 2.46 0.75
C ILE A 209 19.00 1.78 -0.16
N PRO A 210 19.17 0.49 -0.53
CA PRO A 210 18.17 -0.28 -1.26
C PRO A 210 16.81 -0.22 -0.57
N CYS A 211 15.74 0.03 -1.34
CA CYS A 211 14.40 0.13 -0.76
C CYS A 211 13.31 -0.32 -1.72
N ALA A 212 12.16 -0.75 -1.16
CA ALA A 212 10.99 -1.11 -1.95
C ALA A 212 9.69 -0.74 -1.22
N GLY A 213 8.69 -0.30 -2.00
CA GLY A 213 7.36 0.11 -1.52
C GLY A 213 6.30 -0.98 -1.63
N GLY A 214 5.19 -0.77 -0.93
CA GLY A 214 4.12 -1.75 -0.71
C GLY A 214 3.30 -2.15 -1.92
N LEU A 215 3.47 -1.49 -3.07
CA LEU A 215 2.69 -1.83 -4.27
C LEU A 215 2.96 -3.26 -4.75
N TYR A 216 4.19 -3.77 -4.63
CA TYR A 216 4.51 -5.17 -4.92
C TYR A 216 3.74 -6.13 -4.00
N MET A 217 3.71 -5.84 -2.70
CA MET A 217 2.94 -6.63 -1.73
C MET A 217 1.45 -6.60 -2.07
N LEU A 218 0.92 -5.43 -2.42
CA LEU A 218 -0.50 -5.25 -2.74
C LEU A 218 -0.92 -6.10 -3.95
N VAL A 219 -0.13 -6.11 -5.01
CA VAL A 219 -0.43 -6.90 -6.23
C VAL A 219 -0.22 -8.40 -5.97
N ALA A 220 0.87 -8.77 -5.31
CA ALA A 220 1.19 -10.17 -5.06
C ALA A 220 0.15 -10.85 -4.14
N GLN A 221 -0.32 -10.17 -3.07
CA GLN A 221 -1.38 -10.72 -2.22
C GLN A 221 -2.71 -10.86 -2.98
N ALA A 222 -3.03 -9.94 -3.90
CA ALA A 222 -4.24 -10.05 -4.71
C ALA A 222 -4.16 -11.21 -5.70
N LYS A 223 -3.00 -11.41 -6.35
CA LYS A 223 -2.73 -12.59 -7.19
C LYS A 223 -2.91 -13.87 -6.40
N ARG A 224 -2.32 -13.96 -5.20
CA ARG A 224 -2.48 -15.13 -4.33
C ARG A 224 -3.93 -15.34 -3.89
N SER A 225 -4.66 -14.28 -3.58
CA SER A 225 -6.09 -14.35 -3.26
C SER A 225 -6.90 -14.90 -4.44
N CYS A 226 -6.61 -14.41 -5.67
CA CYS A 226 -7.26 -14.89 -6.89
C CYS A 226 -7.03 -16.39 -7.11
N GLU A 227 -5.80 -16.90 -6.90
CA GLU A 227 -5.48 -18.32 -6.96
C GLU A 227 -6.32 -19.15 -5.97
N VAL A 228 -6.47 -18.66 -4.74
CA VAL A 228 -7.28 -19.32 -3.71
C VAL A 228 -8.77 -19.27 -4.05
N PHE A 229 -9.25 -18.17 -4.65
CA PHE A 229 -10.65 -18.02 -5.05
C PHE A 229 -11.04 -19.00 -6.16
N THR A 230 -10.16 -19.16 -7.13
CA THR A 230 -10.44 -19.87 -8.39
C THR A 230 -9.86 -21.29 -8.44
N ASP A 231 -9.09 -21.67 -7.42
CA ASP A 231 -8.31 -22.92 -7.39
C ASP A 231 -7.43 -23.09 -8.64
N THR A 232 -6.77 -21.99 -9.04
CA THR A 232 -5.88 -21.94 -10.21
C THR A 232 -4.50 -21.46 -9.83
N VAL A 233 -3.53 -21.66 -10.72
CA VAL A 233 -2.18 -21.10 -10.58
C VAL A 233 -2.01 -19.98 -11.60
N ILE A 234 -1.56 -18.82 -11.15
CA ILE A 234 -1.30 -17.64 -11.96
C ILE A 234 0.22 -17.40 -11.97
N ASP A 235 0.78 -17.14 -13.16
CA ASP A 235 2.22 -16.86 -13.28
C ASP A 235 2.60 -15.57 -12.49
N ASP A 236 3.71 -15.62 -11.77
CA ASP A 236 4.23 -14.48 -11.01
C ASP A 236 4.61 -13.29 -11.92
N ALA A 237 4.81 -13.51 -13.23
CA ALA A 237 5.01 -12.44 -14.20
C ALA A 237 3.81 -11.45 -14.24
N GLU A 238 2.59 -11.90 -13.90
CA GLU A 238 1.41 -11.07 -13.81
C GLU A 238 1.54 -10.01 -12.69
N ILE A 239 2.25 -10.32 -11.61
CA ILE A 239 2.53 -9.35 -10.55
C ILE A 239 3.28 -8.15 -11.12
N LEU A 240 4.33 -8.41 -11.91
CA LEU A 240 5.14 -7.34 -12.52
C LEU A 240 4.37 -6.56 -13.59
N ARG A 241 3.52 -7.25 -14.36
CA ARG A 241 2.66 -6.62 -15.37
C ARG A 241 1.67 -5.65 -14.70
N ILE A 242 0.93 -6.13 -13.72
CA ILE A 242 -0.09 -5.34 -13.01
C ILE A 242 0.57 -4.21 -12.21
N HIS A 243 1.68 -4.48 -11.52
CA HIS A 243 2.44 -3.45 -10.82
C HIS A 243 2.82 -2.28 -11.75
N ARG A 244 3.32 -2.58 -12.97
CA ARG A 244 3.66 -1.53 -13.95
C ARG A 244 2.45 -0.72 -14.39
N LEU A 245 1.31 -1.37 -14.63
CA LEU A 245 0.07 -0.69 -15.00
C LEU A 245 -0.38 0.28 -13.91
N LEU A 246 -0.48 -0.20 -12.67
CA LEU A 246 -0.91 0.64 -11.53
C LEU A 246 0.08 1.78 -11.27
N ARG A 247 1.38 1.51 -11.36
CA ARG A 247 2.39 2.55 -11.19
C ARG A 247 2.23 3.67 -12.22
N GLN A 248 1.98 3.33 -13.49
CA GLN A 248 1.71 4.32 -14.53
C GLN A 248 0.45 5.15 -14.23
N GLU A 249 -0.61 4.55 -13.68
CA GLU A 249 -1.82 5.27 -13.27
C GLU A 249 -1.59 6.19 -12.07
N MET A 250 -0.74 5.80 -11.13
CA MET A 250 -0.43 6.55 -9.91
C MET A 250 0.59 7.67 -10.12
N GLU A 251 1.43 7.60 -11.16
CA GLU A 251 2.46 8.61 -11.44
C GLU A 251 1.87 9.82 -12.15
N ASN A 252 2.19 11.03 -11.68
CA ASN A 252 1.89 12.26 -12.37
C ASN A 252 3.02 12.61 -13.35
N ILE A 253 2.64 13.16 -14.51
CA ILE A 253 3.59 13.72 -15.48
C ILE A 253 3.64 15.22 -15.25
N VAL A 254 4.78 15.72 -14.78
CA VAL A 254 5.00 17.15 -14.55
C VAL A 254 5.82 17.73 -15.69
N LEU A 255 5.24 18.70 -16.43
CA LEU A 255 5.92 19.43 -17.49
C LEU A 255 6.51 20.72 -16.92
N ILE A 256 7.84 20.83 -16.97
CA ILE A 256 8.58 22.02 -16.54
C ILE A 256 9.27 22.68 -17.74
N GLY A 257 9.48 23.98 -17.69
CA GLY A 257 10.18 24.71 -18.73
C GLY A 257 9.81 26.20 -18.76
N MET A 258 10.59 26.97 -19.50
CA MET A 258 10.40 28.42 -19.65
C MET A 258 9.03 28.78 -20.24
N PRO A 259 8.49 30.00 -20.00
CA PRO A 259 7.35 30.51 -20.73
C PRO A 259 7.53 30.39 -22.24
N GLY A 260 6.50 29.99 -22.98
CA GLY A 260 6.56 29.81 -24.44
C GLY A 260 7.30 28.58 -24.94
N SER A 261 7.77 27.66 -24.06
CA SER A 261 8.48 26.42 -24.45
C SER A 261 7.57 25.30 -24.99
N GLY A 262 6.28 25.55 -25.16
CA GLY A 262 5.32 24.57 -25.69
C GLY A 262 4.73 23.60 -24.66
N LYS A 263 4.90 23.84 -23.37
CA LYS A 263 4.36 22.97 -22.29
C LYS A 263 2.88 22.67 -22.46
N SER A 264 2.04 23.70 -22.66
CA SER A 264 0.58 23.54 -22.78
C SER A 264 0.20 22.73 -24.02
N THR A 265 0.92 22.88 -25.13
CA THR A 265 0.72 22.07 -26.35
C THR A 265 1.05 20.60 -26.09
N ILE A 266 2.18 20.32 -25.45
CA ILE A 266 2.58 18.95 -25.09
C ILE A 266 1.61 18.36 -24.06
N ALA A 267 1.18 19.15 -23.07
CA ALA A 267 0.19 18.72 -22.08
C ALA A 267 -1.11 18.26 -22.73
N ALA A 268 -1.65 19.04 -23.69
CA ALA A 268 -2.87 18.68 -24.41
C ALA A 268 -2.72 17.37 -25.21
N LEU A 269 -1.60 17.20 -25.92
CA LEU A 269 -1.31 15.96 -26.68
C LEU A 269 -1.15 14.73 -25.76
N LEU A 270 -0.50 14.91 -24.62
CA LEU A 270 -0.37 13.84 -23.62
C LEU A 270 -1.71 13.49 -22.98
N ALA A 271 -2.54 14.48 -22.67
CA ALA A 271 -3.88 14.27 -22.13
C ALA A 271 -4.75 13.44 -23.06
N GLU A 272 -4.77 13.79 -24.34
CA GLU A 272 -5.49 13.04 -25.36
C GLU A 272 -4.97 11.60 -25.50
N ARG A 273 -3.64 11.43 -25.60
CA ARG A 273 -3.02 10.12 -25.81
C ARG A 273 -3.13 9.19 -24.60
N LEU A 274 -3.08 9.73 -23.40
CA LEU A 274 -3.09 8.97 -22.15
C LEU A 274 -4.45 8.95 -21.47
N HIS A 275 -5.45 9.65 -22.03
CA HIS A 275 -6.79 9.83 -21.46
C HIS A 275 -6.75 10.34 -20.01
N ARG A 276 -5.85 11.31 -19.73
CA ARG A 276 -5.65 11.88 -18.39
C ARG A 276 -5.97 13.37 -18.37
N PRO A 277 -6.51 13.90 -17.25
CA PRO A 277 -6.75 15.32 -17.11
C PRO A 277 -5.44 16.11 -17.08
N VAL A 278 -5.48 17.34 -17.59
CA VAL A 278 -4.40 18.32 -17.45
C VAL A 278 -4.77 19.27 -16.33
N LEU A 279 -3.81 19.49 -15.45
CA LEU A 279 -3.86 20.56 -14.45
C LEU A 279 -2.80 21.59 -14.84
N ASP A 280 -3.23 22.83 -15.05
CA ASP A 280 -2.36 23.97 -15.27
C ASP A 280 -2.25 24.75 -13.96
N SER A 281 -1.02 24.86 -13.40
CA SER A 281 -0.80 25.53 -12.12
C SER A 281 -1.20 27.00 -12.15
N ASP A 282 -0.96 27.68 -13.26
CA ASP A 282 -1.33 29.09 -13.41
C ASP A 282 -2.85 29.27 -13.40
N ALA A 283 -3.59 28.40 -14.07
CA ALA A 283 -5.05 28.40 -14.06
C ALA A 283 -5.61 28.12 -12.65
N GLN A 284 -5.01 27.17 -11.92
CA GLN A 284 -5.39 26.86 -10.53
C GLN A 284 -5.16 28.05 -9.59
N VAL A 285 -4.03 28.77 -9.74
CA VAL A 285 -3.75 29.98 -8.95
C VAL A 285 -4.78 31.05 -9.24
N VAL A 286 -5.13 31.28 -10.52
CA VAL A 286 -6.17 32.27 -10.91
C VAL A 286 -7.53 31.90 -10.32
N GLU A 287 -7.95 30.64 -10.41
CA GLU A 287 -9.22 30.16 -9.87
C GLU A 287 -9.29 30.34 -8.35
N THR A 288 -8.23 29.93 -7.64
CA THR A 288 -8.17 30.00 -6.15
C THR A 288 -8.09 31.45 -5.66
N ALA A 289 -7.33 32.31 -6.38
CA ALA A 289 -7.16 33.70 -5.99
C ALA A 289 -8.35 34.60 -6.38
N GLY A 290 -9.20 34.18 -7.34
CA GLY A 290 -10.29 34.98 -7.87
C GLY A 290 -9.82 36.22 -8.65
N MET A 291 -8.53 36.25 -9.06
CA MET A 291 -7.93 37.40 -9.78
C MET A 291 -6.86 36.93 -10.76
N SER A 292 -6.55 37.76 -11.75
CA SER A 292 -5.54 37.40 -12.75
C SER A 292 -4.11 37.39 -12.19
N ILE A 293 -3.20 36.63 -12.84
CA ILE A 293 -1.79 36.62 -12.46
C ILE A 293 -1.16 38.02 -12.44
N PRO A 294 -1.38 38.90 -13.46
CA PRO A 294 -0.91 40.27 -13.40
C PRO A 294 -1.40 41.05 -12.18
N ASP A 295 -2.67 40.84 -11.75
CA ASP A 295 -3.23 41.52 -10.58
C ASP A 295 -2.59 40.98 -9.29
N ILE A 296 -2.30 39.67 -9.20
CA ILE A 296 -1.56 39.09 -8.07
C ILE A 296 -0.18 39.71 -7.94
N PHE A 297 0.55 39.83 -9.06
CA PHE A 297 1.87 40.48 -9.07
C PHE A 297 1.80 41.95 -8.69
N SER A 298 0.76 42.66 -9.16
CA SER A 298 0.56 44.09 -8.85
C SER A 298 0.21 44.31 -7.37
N ALA A 299 -0.53 43.36 -6.76
CA ALA A 299 -0.99 43.47 -5.36
C ALA A 299 0.07 43.05 -4.33
N GLY A 300 0.97 42.11 -4.65
CA GLY A 300 1.90 41.56 -3.65
C GLY A 300 3.21 41.03 -4.21
N GLY A 301 3.52 41.28 -5.47
CA GLY A 301 4.79 40.87 -6.09
C GLY A 301 4.91 39.37 -6.33
N GLU A 302 6.12 38.93 -6.64
CA GLU A 302 6.45 37.53 -6.91
C GLU A 302 6.22 36.63 -5.69
N ASP A 303 6.52 37.11 -4.49
CA ASP A 303 6.35 36.35 -3.26
C ASP A 303 4.88 35.98 -3.01
N ALA A 304 3.94 36.89 -3.31
CA ALA A 304 2.51 36.62 -3.19
C ALA A 304 2.02 35.61 -4.23
N PHE A 305 2.59 35.58 -5.41
CA PHE A 305 2.32 34.54 -6.41
C PHE A 305 2.86 33.19 -5.97
N ARG A 306 4.14 33.11 -5.57
CA ARG A 306 4.79 31.89 -5.10
C ARG A 306 4.11 31.26 -3.89
N ALA A 307 3.65 32.07 -2.95
CA ALA A 307 2.90 31.58 -1.80
C ALA A 307 1.58 30.88 -2.20
N ARG A 308 0.92 31.37 -3.26
CA ARG A 308 -0.32 30.75 -3.79
C ARG A 308 -0.06 29.53 -4.67
N GLU A 309 1.07 29.53 -5.40
CA GLU A 309 1.50 28.37 -6.20
C GLU A 309 1.88 27.15 -5.33
N THR A 310 2.28 27.39 -4.07
CA THR A 310 2.74 26.37 -3.14
C THR A 310 1.62 25.85 -2.22
N ALA A 311 0.53 26.59 -2.08
CA ALA A 311 -0.60 26.26 -1.20
C ALA A 311 -1.58 25.30 -1.85
#